data_353f7dd35fa2afe2240c893aba1c3426
#
_entry.id   353f7dd35fa2afe2240c893aba1c3426
#
_cell.length_a   1.000
_cell.length_b   1.000
_cell.length_c   1.000
_cell.angle_alpha   90.00
_cell.angle_beta   90.00
_cell.angle_gamma   90.00
#
_symmetry.space_group_name_H-M   'P 1'
#
loop_
_entity.id
_entity.type
_entity.pdbx_description
1 polymer ?
#
loop_
_entity_poly.entity_id
_entity_poly.type
_entity_poly.pdbx_seq_one_letter_code
_entity_poly.pdbx_strand_id
1 'polypeptide(L)'
;RQDAGTIAVDGRPVSDGHRHLPPERRGTGLMFQDFALFPHLSVGENVAFGLKGGLRAHRARVETLLARVDLAGFRDSYPHQLSGGEQQRVALVRALAPNPAIMLMDEPFSGLDNRLRDGIRDETLALLKEEGTAVLLVTHEPDEAMRMADEIALMRDGRIAQRGSPYHIYNNPVDLAAAAFFSDVNVVRGVSSGALTETPFGRFLTPGLGDGQPVDIVIRPQHLR
;
A
#
# COMPACT_ATOMS: atom_id res chain seq x y z
N ARG A 1 -17.76 7.59 -7.21
CA ARG A 1 -19.05 6.87 -7.06
C ARG A 1 -18.88 5.53 -7.73
N GLN A 2 -19.27 4.41 -7.03
CA GLN A 2 -19.23 3.07 -7.65
C GLN A 2 -20.34 2.97 -8.72
N ASP A 3 -20.10 2.14 -9.73
CA ASP A 3 -21.07 1.85 -10.79
C ASP A 3 -22.10 0.81 -10.34
N ALA A 4 -21.66 -0.15 -9.50
CA ALA A 4 -22.51 -1.19 -8.91
C ALA A 4 -21.94 -1.70 -7.58
N GLY A 5 -22.73 -2.49 -6.86
CA GLY A 5 -22.32 -3.11 -5.60
C GLY A 5 -22.53 -2.23 -4.38
N THR A 6 -21.96 -2.64 -3.24
CA THR A 6 -22.04 -1.94 -1.95
C THR A 6 -20.65 -1.80 -1.36
N ILE A 7 -20.36 -0.61 -0.82
CA ILE A 7 -19.15 -0.36 -0.03
C ILE A 7 -19.58 -0.19 1.43
N ALA A 8 -18.97 -0.95 2.32
CA ALA A 8 -19.18 -0.85 3.76
C ALA A 8 -17.87 -0.62 4.50
N VAL A 9 -17.91 0.14 5.61
CA VAL A 9 -16.81 0.34 6.55
C VAL A 9 -17.32 -0.07 7.92
N ASP A 10 -16.62 -0.96 8.61
CA ASP A 10 -17.04 -1.55 9.88
C ASP A 10 -18.48 -2.11 9.84
N GLY A 11 -18.83 -2.81 8.76
CA GLY A 11 -20.15 -3.36 8.54
C GLY A 11 -21.25 -2.33 8.23
N ARG A 12 -20.93 -1.05 8.20
CA ARG A 12 -21.89 0.03 7.89
C ARG A 12 -21.82 0.39 6.41
N PRO A 13 -22.92 0.29 5.64
CA PRO A 13 -22.93 0.73 4.26
C PRO A 13 -22.64 2.22 4.14
N VAL A 14 -21.57 2.57 3.43
CA VAL A 14 -21.20 3.96 3.13
C VAL A 14 -21.60 4.38 1.72
N SER A 15 -21.77 3.40 0.84
CA SER A 15 -22.30 3.61 -0.52
C SER A 15 -22.94 2.35 -1.04
N ASP A 16 -24.13 2.49 -1.63
CA ASP A 16 -24.86 1.46 -2.37
C ASP A 16 -25.59 2.11 -3.56
N GLY A 17 -26.43 1.38 -4.26
CA GLY A 17 -27.19 1.90 -5.41
C GLY A 17 -28.11 3.09 -5.10
N HIS A 18 -28.50 3.28 -3.84
CA HIS A 18 -29.47 4.29 -3.39
C HIS A 18 -28.84 5.34 -2.47
N ARG A 19 -27.84 4.96 -1.68
CA ARG A 19 -27.22 5.80 -0.66
C ARG A 19 -25.75 6.03 -1.00
N HIS A 20 -25.30 7.27 -0.80
CA HIS A 20 -23.90 7.65 -0.95
C HIS A 20 -23.56 8.65 0.17
N LEU A 21 -22.86 8.17 1.19
CA LEU A 21 -22.37 9.07 2.26
C LEU A 21 -21.27 9.96 1.69
N PRO A 22 -21.30 11.26 1.99
CA PRO A 22 -20.21 12.14 1.60
C PRO A 22 -18.90 11.72 2.31
N PRO A 23 -17.73 11.95 1.69
CA PRO A 23 -16.44 11.45 2.18
C PRO A 23 -16.15 11.75 3.64
N GLU A 24 -16.45 12.96 4.11
CA GLU A 24 -16.23 13.43 5.48
C GLU A 24 -17.07 12.69 6.54
N ARG A 25 -18.07 11.92 6.13
CA ARG A 25 -18.93 11.12 7.02
C ARG A 25 -18.63 9.62 6.99
N ARG A 26 -17.62 9.20 6.23
CA ARG A 26 -17.29 7.78 6.08
C ARG A 26 -16.37 7.24 7.18
N GLY A 27 -15.78 8.11 8.00
CA GLY A 27 -14.80 7.73 9.01
C GLY A 27 -13.51 7.18 8.40
N THR A 28 -13.13 7.68 7.22
CA THR A 28 -11.93 7.26 6.50
C THR A 28 -10.88 8.36 6.54
N GLY A 29 -9.62 8.00 6.79
CA GLY A 29 -8.46 8.86 6.54
C GLY A 29 -8.01 8.71 5.10
N LEU A 30 -7.48 9.77 4.49
CA LEU A 30 -6.98 9.74 3.12
C LEU A 30 -5.64 10.45 3.04
N MET A 31 -4.65 9.76 2.45
CA MET A 31 -3.35 10.30 2.12
C MET A 31 -3.15 10.21 0.61
N PHE A 32 -2.93 11.37 -0.02
CA PHE A 32 -2.69 11.52 -1.44
C PHE A 32 -1.20 11.42 -1.77
N GLN A 33 -0.89 11.09 -3.01
CA GLN A 33 0.47 10.99 -3.54
C GLN A 33 1.27 12.29 -3.40
N ASP A 34 0.63 13.46 -3.58
CA ASP A 34 1.23 14.80 -3.47
C ASP A 34 1.16 15.39 -2.05
N PHE A 35 0.83 14.54 -1.05
CA PHE A 35 0.60 14.89 0.35
C PHE A 35 -0.57 15.87 0.58
N ALA A 36 -0.91 16.69 -0.38
CA ALA A 36 -2.00 17.67 -0.38
C ALA A 36 -2.08 18.49 0.92
N LEU A 37 -0.94 18.96 1.45
CA LEU A 37 -0.89 19.84 2.61
C LEU A 37 -1.43 21.22 2.25
N PHE A 38 -2.15 21.83 3.18
CA PHE A 38 -2.64 23.20 3.04
C PHE A 38 -1.49 24.19 3.23
N PRO A 39 -1.03 24.90 2.19
CA PRO A 39 0.21 25.69 2.27
C PRO A 39 0.06 26.95 3.14
N HIS A 40 -1.16 27.40 3.38
CA HIS A 40 -1.52 28.58 4.18
C HIS A 40 -1.75 28.24 5.67
N LEU A 41 -1.76 26.97 6.03
CA LEU A 41 -1.89 26.49 7.41
C LEU A 41 -0.54 26.03 7.94
N SER A 42 -0.29 26.25 9.22
CA SER A 42 0.86 25.67 9.91
C SER A 42 0.76 24.14 9.96
N VAL A 43 1.85 23.47 10.30
CA VAL A 43 1.91 22.02 10.50
C VAL A 43 0.86 21.57 11.52
N GLY A 44 0.79 22.23 12.67
CA GLY A 44 -0.20 21.92 13.69
C GLY A 44 -1.65 22.10 13.21
N GLU A 45 -1.92 23.16 12.44
CA GLU A 45 -3.24 23.41 11.86
C GLU A 45 -3.58 22.38 10.76
N ASN A 46 -2.60 21.98 9.94
CA ASN A 46 -2.77 20.89 9.00
C ASN A 46 -3.20 19.61 9.71
N VAL A 47 -2.47 19.19 10.76
CA VAL A 47 -2.79 17.98 11.53
C VAL A 47 -4.17 18.09 12.18
N ALA A 48 -4.53 19.26 12.68
CA ALA A 48 -5.83 19.50 13.34
C ALA A 48 -7.00 19.68 12.36
N PHE A 49 -6.76 19.75 11.04
CA PHE A 49 -7.79 20.15 10.07
C PHE A 49 -9.05 19.29 10.10
N GLY A 50 -8.91 17.96 10.28
CA GLY A 50 -10.03 17.02 10.38
C GLY A 50 -10.70 16.97 11.75
N LEU A 51 -10.19 17.70 12.75
CA LEU A 51 -10.68 17.67 14.13
C LEU A 51 -11.70 18.80 14.38
N LYS A 52 -12.87 18.45 14.95
CA LYS A 52 -13.88 19.44 15.29
C LYS A 52 -13.36 20.39 16.38
N GLY A 53 -13.28 21.69 16.08
CA GLY A 53 -12.71 22.70 16.99
C GLY A 53 -11.22 23.00 16.74
N GLY A 54 -10.61 22.32 15.78
CA GLY A 54 -9.26 22.61 15.28
C GLY A 54 -8.13 22.46 16.31
N LEU A 55 -6.99 23.07 16.02
CA LEU A 55 -5.76 22.95 16.82
C LEU A 55 -5.95 23.36 18.29
N ARG A 56 -6.68 24.45 18.53
CA ARG A 56 -6.87 24.96 19.92
C ARG A 56 -7.57 23.93 20.83
N ALA A 57 -8.56 23.21 20.31
CA ALA A 57 -9.32 22.22 21.06
C ALA A 57 -8.57 20.87 21.20
N HIS A 58 -7.64 20.57 20.28
CA HIS A 58 -6.98 19.26 20.20
C HIS A 58 -5.44 19.34 20.27
N ARG A 59 -4.92 20.40 20.89
CA ARG A 59 -3.48 20.67 20.95
C ARG A 59 -2.68 19.46 21.45
N ALA A 60 -3.11 18.83 22.53
CA ALA A 60 -2.40 17.67 23.10
C ALA A 60 -2.32 16.49 22.11
N ARG A 61 -3.43 16.17 21.41
CA ARG A 61 -3.44 15.10 20.38
C ARG A 61 -2.49 15.43 19.23
N VAL A 62 -2.49 16.68 18.75
CA VAL A 62 -1.61 17.15 17.68
C VAL A 62 -0.13 17.04 18.11
N GLU A 63 0.21 17.53 19.30
CA GLU A 63 1.57 17.47 19.83
C GLU A 63 2.04 16.02 20.03
N THR A 64 1.17 15.13 20.52
CA THR A 64 1.48 13.70 20.63
C THR A 64 1.76 13.08 19.26
N LEU A 65 0.93 13.33 18.26
CA LEU A 65 1.11 12.79 16.91
C LEU A 65 2.37 13.33 16.25
N LEU A 66 2.66 14.63 16.37
CA LEU A 66 3.88 15.24 15.85
C LEU A 66 5.14 14.68 16.51
N ALA A 67 5.09 14.42 17.82
CA ALA A 67 6.20 13.82 18.54
C ALA A 67 6.50 12.39 18.07
N ARG A 68 5.47 11.60 17.72
CA ARG A 68 5.60 10.23 17.21
C ARG A 68 6.27 10.13 15.83
N VAL A 69 6.25 11.21 15.08
CA VAL A 69 6.89 11.29 13.74
C VAL A 69 8.10 12.25 13.74
N ASP A 70 8.69 12.49 14.88
CA ASP A 70 9.86 13.34 15.09
C ASP A 70 9.71 14.78 14.58
N LEU A 71 8.48 15.33 14.67
CA LEU A 71 8.15 16.68 14.23
C LEU A 71 7.65 17.60 15.37
N ALA A 72 7.95 17.28 16.63
CA ALA A 72 7.49 18.07 17.80
C ALA A 72 7.85 19.56 17.72
N GLY A 73 9.04 19.88 17.18
CA GLY A 73 9.51 21.26 17.02
C GLY A 73 8.91 22.03 15.84
N PHE A 74 8.16 21.37 14.96
CA PHE A 74 7.68 21.95 13.70
C PHE A 74 6.20 22.38 13.72
N ARG A 75 5.54 22.31 14.87
CA ARG A 75 4.10 22.62 14.98
C ARG A 75 3.72 23.95 14.33
N ASP A 76 4.52 24.99 14.54
CA ASP A 76 4.24 26.36 14.08
C ASP A 76 4.91 26.69 12.73
N SER A 77 5.64 25.71 12.14
CA SER A 77 6.23 25.81 10.81
C SER A 77 5.18 25.65 9.70
N TYR A 78 5.51 26.04 8.49
CA TYR A 78 4.65 25.89 7.31
C TYR A 78 5.17 24.80 6.36
N PRO A 79 4.30 24.18 5.52
CA PRO A 79 4.70 23.10 4.63
C PRO A 79 5.93 23.40 3.77
N HIS A 80 6.07 24.61 3.25
CA HIS A 80 7.22 25.02 2.42
C HIS A 80 8.58 25.05 3.17
N GLN A 81 8.56 24.97 4.48
CA GLN A 81 9.76 24.92 5.33
C GLN A 81 10.21 23.48 5.63
N LEU A 82 9.46 22.49 5.16
CA LEU A 82 9.68 21.08 5.41
C LEU A 82 10.28 20.38 4.18
N SER A 83 11.13 19.40 4.41
CA SER A 83 11.53 18.42 3.38
C SER A 83 10.34 17.54 2.95
N GLY A 84 10.46 16.87 1.79
CA GLY A 84 9.41 15.97 1.31
C GLY A 84 9.03 14.86 2.30
N GLY A 85 10.01 14.25 2.98
CA GLY A 85 9.76 13.25 4.01
C GLY A 85 9.04 13.80 5.25
N GLU A 86 9.36 15.02 5.67
CA GLU A 86 8.65 15.70 6.76
C GLU A 86 7.22 16.05 6.36
N GLN A 87 7.00 16.54 5.12
CA GLN A 87 5.66 16.80 4.60
C GLN A 87 4.81 15.53 4.57
N GLN A 88 5.40 14.41 4.16
CA GLN A 88 4.73 13.12 4.17
C GLN A 88 4.31 12.72 5.59
N ARG A 89 5.20 12.83 6.58
CA ARG A 89 4.88 12.54 7.98
C ARG A 89 3.77 13.44 8.51
N VAL A 90 3.73 14.71 8.14
CA VAL A 90 2.62 15.62 8.46
C VAL A 90 1.31 15.13 7.81
N ALA A 91 1.32 14.74 6.54
CA ALA A 91 0.13 14.23 5.85
C ALA A 91 -0.41 12.94 6.49
N LEU A 92 0.50 12.04 6.90
CA LEU A 92 0.16 10.80 7.61
C LEU A 92 -0.56 11.12 8.94
N VAL A 93 0.04 11.94 9.81
CA VAL A 93 -0.58 12.24 11.10
C VAL A 93 -1.82 13.11 10.98
N ARG A 94 -1.95 13.95 9.94
CA ARG A 94 -3.19 14.66 9.60
C ARG A 94 -4.33 13.69 9.32
N ALA A 95 -4.06 12.65 8.52
CA ALA A 95 -5.08 11.66 8.17
C ALA A 95 -5.43 10.76 9.36
N LEU A 96 -4.48 10.49 10.28
CA LEU A 96 -4.69 9.72 11.51
C LEU A 96 -5.33 10.52 12.65
N ALA A 97 -5.18 11.84 12.67
CA ALA A 97 -5.63 12.66 13.79
C ALA A 97 -7.11 12.45 14.18
N PRO A 98 -8.05 12.29 13.22
CA PRO A 98 -9.46 12.02 13.51
C PRO A 98 -9.76 10.61 14.01
N ASN A 99 -8.74 9.75 14.14
CA ASN A 99 -8.89 8.33 14.49
C ASN A 99 -9.81 7.57 13.51
N PRO A 100 -9.44 7.49 12.22
CA PRO A 100 -10.28 6.87 11.21
C PRO A 100 -10.36 5.34 11.39
N ALA A 101 -11.50 4.74 11.01
CA ALA A 101 -11.67 3.29 10.98
C ALA A 101 -10.77 2.62 9.92
N ILE A 102 -10.54 3.33 8.81
CA ILE A 102 -9.65 2.87 7.73
C ILE A 102 -8.86 4.05 7.16
N MET A 103 -7.59 3.81 6.88
CA MET A 103 -6.69 4.71 6.16
C MET A 103 -6.58 4.27 4.70
N LEU A 104 -6.83 5.17 3.78
CA LEU A 104 -6.60 4.99 2.35
C LEU A 104 -5.32 5.74 1.98
N MET A 105 -4.36 5.04 1.37
CA MET A 105 -3.07 5.62 0.98
C MET A 105 -2.83 5.34 -0.50
N ASP A 106 -2.69 6.40 -1.29
CA ASP A 106 -2.48 6.32 -2.73
C ASP A 106 -1.03 6.71 -3.05
N GLU A 107 -0.22 5.71 -3.39
CA GLU A 107 1.22 5.83 -3.69
C GLU A 107 2.00 6.71 -2.70
N PRO A 108 1.87 6.48 -1.39
CA PRO A 108 2.34 7.44 -0.38
C PRO A 108 3.84 7.64 -0.34
N PHE A 109 4.64 6.73 -0.93
CA PHE A 109 6.10 6.78 -0.90
C PHE A 109 6.76 7.08 -2.25
N SER A 110 5.97 7.32 -3.32
CA SER A 110 6.48 7.50 -4.68
C SER A 110 7.38 8.74 -4.85
N GLY A 111 7.15 9.79 -4.07
CA GLY A 111 7.92 11.04 -4.13
C GLY A 111 9.20 11.07 -3.27
N LEU A 112 9.56 9.96 -2.62
CA LEU A 112 10.69 9.91 -1.70
C LEU A 112 11.99 9.46 -2.37
N ASP A 113 13.10 9.99 -1.88
CA ASP A 113 14.43 9.47 -2.18
C ASP A 113 14.56 8.01 -1.71
N ASN A 114 15.18 7.16 -2.54
CA ASN A 114 15.32 5.73 -2.26
C ASN A 114 16.02 5.43 -0.94
N ARG A 115 16.96 6.28 -0.50
CA ARG A 115 17.72 6.07 0.75
C ARG A 115 16.87 6.29 2.01
N LEU A 116 15.90 7.19 1.92
CA LEU A 116 15.01 7.52 3.04
C LEU A 116 13.74 6.67 3.06
N ARG A 117 13.37 6.11 1.91
CA ARG A 117 12.10 5.42 1.68
C ARG A 117 11.88 4.27 2.67
N ASP A 118 12.88 3.42 2.88
CA ASP A 118 12.76 2.25 3.76
C ASP A 118 12.52 2.63 5.22
N GLY A 119 13.25 3.62 5.74
CA GLY A 119 13.04 4.10 7.10
C GLY A 119 11.66 4.68 7.30
N ILE A 120 11.20 5.52 6.37
CA ILE A 120 9.87 6.15 6.44
C ILE A 120 8.74 5.12 6.31
N ARG A 121 8.92 4.07 5.50
CA ARG A 121 7.96 2.94 5.43
C ARG A 121 7.82 2.23 6.77
N ASP A 122 8.95 1.90 7.41
CA ASP A 122 8.95 1.20 8.70
C ASP A 122 8.34 2.05 9.81
N GLU A 123 8.69 3.32 9.89
CA GLU A 123 8.09 4.28 10.82
C GLU A 123 6.57 4.41 10.60
N THR A 124 6.15 4.52 9.33
CA THR A 124 4.73 4.59 8.96
C THR A 124 4.00 3.33 9.39
N LEU A 125 4.55 2.14 9.09
CA LEU A 125 3.94 0.86 9.45
C LEU A 125 3.82 0.70 10.98
N ALA A 126 4.87 1.08 11.72
CA ALA A 126 4.86 1.04 13.18
C ALA A 126 3.74 1.93 13.75
N LEU A 127 3.64 3.18 13.27
CA LEU A 127 2.62 4.13 13.72
C LEU A 127 1.20 3.61 13.41
N LEU A 128 0.96 3.08 12.22
CA LEU A 128 -0.34 2.54 11.82
C LEU A 128 -0.75 1.34 12.67
N LYS A 129 0.19 0.45 13.01
CA LYS A 129 -0.05 -0.69 13.92
C LYS A 129 -0.34 -0.24 15.34
N GLU A 130 0.37 0.74 15.86
CA GLU A 130 0.13 1.31 17.20
C GLU A 130 -1.24 1.98 17.31
N GLU A 131 -1.67 2.70 16.26
CA GLU A 131 -2.99 3.33 16.22
C GLU A 131 -4.12 2.30 15.97
N GLY A 132 -3.78 1.05 15.60
CA GLY A 132 -4.75 -0.03 15.33
C GLY A 132 -5.65 0.26 14.13
N THR A 133 -5.19 1.08 13.19
CA THR A 133 -5.97 1.53 12.03
C THR A 133 -5.82 0.53 10.88
N ALA A 134 -6.92 0.06 10.33
CA ALA A 134 -6.90 -0.71 9.09
C ALA A 134 -6.41 0.15 7.92
N VAL A 135 -5.62 -0.43 7.00
CA VAL A 135 -5.01 0.31 5.90
C VAL A 135 -5.34 -0.35 4.56
N LEU A 136 -5.73 0.46 3.59
CA LEU A 136 -5.73 0.10 2.17
C LEU A 136 -4.65 0.94 1.48
N LEU A 137 -3.54 0.29 1.14
CA LEU A 137 -2.42 0.88 0.41
C LEU A 137 -2.54 0.55 -1.06
N VAL A 138 -2.53 1.57 -1.92
CA VAL A 138 -2.39 1.43 -3.37
C VAL A 138 -0.94 1.77 -3.73
N THR A 139 -0.26 0.87 -4.41
CA THR A 139 1.13 1.06 -4.84
C THR A 139 1.42 0.28 -6.11
N HIS A 140 2.33 0.76 -6.93
CA HIS A 140 2.91 0.05 -8.05
C HIS A 140 4.31 -0.51 -7.72
N GLU A 141 4.79 -0.32 -6.48
CA GLU A 141 6.08 -0.80 -6.01
C GLU A 141 5.92 -2.17 -5.32
N PRO A 142 6.46 -3.26 -5.90
CA PRO A 142 6.34 -4.60 -5.33
C PRO A 142 6.88 -4.71 -3.90
N ASP A 143 8.00 -4.05 -3.62
CA ASP A 143 8.65 -4.07 -2.31
C ASP A 143 7.79 -3.46 -1.21
N GLU A 144 7.02 -2.41 -1.53
CA GLU A 144 6.06 -1.82 -0.60
C GLU A 144 4.97 -2.80 -0.22
N ALA A 145 4.35 -3.42 -1.24
CA ALA A 145 3.31 -4.40 -1.03
C ALA A 145 3.81 -5.60 -0.21
N MET A 146 4.99 -6.14 -0.57
CA MET A 146 5.59 -7.29 0.12
C MET A 146 5.97 -7.01 1.58
N ARG A 147 6.41 -5.77 1.89
CA ARG A 147 6.91 -5.40 3.21
C ARG A 147 5.80 -4.96 4.16
N MET A 148 4.78 -4.27 3.65
CA MET A 148 3.80 -3.57 4.49
C MET A 148 2.47 -4.31 4.61
N ALA A 149 2.09 -5.13 3.63
CA ALA A 149 0.76 -5.71 3.60
C ALA A 149 0.67 -7.05 4.33
N ASP A 150 -0.44 -7.27 5.03
CA ASP A 150 -0.83 -8.60 5.51
C ASP A 150 -1.47 -9.41 4.37
N GLU A 151 -2.12 -8.72 3.43
CA GLU A 151 -2.73 -9.29 2.25
C GLU A 151 -2.56 -8.36 1.04
N ILE A 152 -2.24 -8.95 -0.12
CA ILE A 152 -2.07 -8.25 -1.40
C ILE A 152 -3.20 -8.64 -2.35
N ALA A 153 -3.80 -7.66 -3.02
CA ALA A 153 -4.68 -7.84 -4.16
C ALA A 153 -4.00 -7.31 -5.43
N LEU A 154 -3.52 -8.21 -6.28
CA LEU A 154 -2.93 -7.87 -7.56
C LEU A 154 -4.03 -7.53 -8.57
N MET A 155 -4.06 -6.29 -9.02
CA MET A 155 -5.05 -5.81 -10.01
C MET A 155 -4.45 -5.78 -11.41
N ARG A 156 -5.24 -6.20 -12.39
CA ARG A 156 -4.91 -6.11 -13.82
C ARG A 156 -6.21 -5.92 -14.62
N ASP A 157 -6.21 -4.99 -15.57
CA ASP A 157 -7.36 -4.69 -16.44
C ASP A 157 -8.67 -4.48 -15.66
N GLY A 158 -8.59 -3.76 -14.52
CA GLY A 158 -9.74 -3.45 -13.67
C GLY A 158 -10.30 -4.63 -12.87
N ARG A 159 -9.59 -5.77 -12.82
CA ARG A 159 -9.99 -6.98 -12.09
C ARG A 159 -8.89 -7.42 -11.12
N ILE A 160 -9.30 -8.10 -10.06
CA ILE A 160 -8.34 -8.76 -9.16
C ILE A 160 -7.91 -10.05 -9.86
N ALA A 161 -6.63 -10.08 -10.29
CA ALA A 161 -6.01 -11.26 -10.91
C ALA A 161 -5.61 -12.31 -9.87
N GLN A 162 -5.13 -11.85 -8.71
CA GLN A 162 -4.75 -12.72 -7.59
C GLN A 162 -4.90 -11.98 -6.26
N ARG A 163 -5.21 -12.73 -5.19
CA ARG A 163 -5.27 -12.21 -3.82
C ARG A 163 -4.65 -13.24 -2.87
N GLY A 164 -3.90 -12.77 -1.88
CA GLY A 164 -3.30 -13.63 -0.85
C GLY A 164 -2.24 -12.93 -0.02
N SER A 165 -1.66 -13.66 0.93
CA SER A 165 -0.51 -13.15 1.68
C SER A 165 0.69 -12.87 0.76
N PRO A 166 1.60 -11.96 1.14
CA PRO A 166 2.82 -11.70 0.37
C PRO A 166 3.58 -12.99 0.02
N TYR A 167 3.75 -13.89 0.99
CA TYR A 167 4.39 -15.18 0.80
C TYR A 167 3.69 -16.03 -0.26
N HIS A 168 2.35 -16.10 -0.22
CA HIS A 168 1.57 -16.90 -1.18
C HIS A 168 1.69 -16.37 -2.59
N ILE A 169 1.51 -15.06 -2.78
CA ILE A 169 1.59 -14.42 -4.10
C ILE A 169 2.99 -14.57 -4.70
N TYR A 170 4.02 -14.40 -3.87
CA TYR A 170 5.40 -14.55 -4.32
C TYR A 170 5.73 -15.99 -4.74
N ASN A 171 5.35 -16.99 -3.96
CA ASN A 171 5.73 -18.39 -4.21
C ASN A 171 4.79 -19.14 -5.17
N ASN A 172 3.52 -18.70 -5.27
CA ASN A 172 2.50 -19.34 -6.11
C ASN A 172 1.81 -18.28 -6.99
N PRO A 173 2.55 -17.60 -7.88
CA PRO A 173 1.96 -16.60 -8.76
C PRO A 173 0.98 -17.25 -9.74
N VAL A 174 -0.14 -16.57 -10.00
CA VAL A 174 -1.20 -17.06 -10.88
C VAL A 174 -0.74 -17.22 -12.33
N ASP A 175 0.23 -16.41 -12.75
CA ASP A 175 0.81 -16.43 -14.09
C ASP A 175 2.20 -15.77 -14.13
N LEU A 176 2.83 -15.79 -15.30
CA LEU A 176 4.14 -15.19 -15.54
C LEU A 176 4.16 -13.68 -15.24
N ALA A 177 3.10 -12.96 -15.57
CA ALA A 177 3.03 -11.52 -15.31
C ALA A 177 3.00 -11.23 -13.81
N ALA A 178 2.29 -12.03 -13.02
CA ALA A 178 2.30 -11.95 -11.56
C ALA A 178 3.70 -12.28 -10.99
N ALA A 179 4.37 -13.31 -11.53
CA ALA A 179 5.73 -13.65 -11.10
C ALA A 179 6.73 -12.52 -11.39
N ALA A 180 6.68 -11.96 -12.59
CA ALA A 180 7.57 -10.88 -13.05
C ALA A 180 7.32 -9.54 -12.36
N PHE A 181 6.12 -9.31 -11.85
CA PHE A 181 5.81 -8.08 -11.10
C PHE A 181 6.57 -8.02 -9.77
N PHE A 182 6.74 -9.15 -9.08
CA PHE A 182 7.37 -9.19 -7.75
C PHE A 182 8.85 -9.52 -7.74
N SER A 183 9.44 -9.90 -8.88
CA SER A 183 10.89 -10.17 -8.98
C SER A 183 11.32 -10.32 -10.43
N ASP A 184 12.62 -10.15 -10.68
CA ASP A 184 13.19 -10.60 -11.93
C ASP A 184 12.96 -12.10 -12.12
N VAL A 185 12.67 -12.51 -13.35
CA VAL A 185 12.45 -13.91 -13.70
C VAL A 185 13.16 -14.26 -14.99
N ASN A 186 13.71 -15.48 -15.03
CA ASN A 186 14.17 -16.11 -16.25
C ASN A 186 13.09 -17.07 -16.74
N VAL A 187 12.78 -17.00 -18.03
CA VAL A 187 11.80 -17.89 -18.66
C VAL A 187 12.52 -18.84 -19.59
N VAL A 188 12.42 -20.13 -19.30
CA VAL A 188 13.01 -21.19 -20.11
C VAL A 188 11.91 -22.01 -20.74
N ARG A 189 11.88 -22.05 -22.07
CA ARG A 189 10.90 -22.83 -22.82
C ARG A 189 11.33 -24.28 -22.93
N GLY A 190 10.38 -25.18 -22.72
CA GLY A 190 10.56 -26.60 -22.88
C GLY A 190 9.31 -27.29 -23.42
N VAL A 191 9.38 -28.61 -23.57
CA VAL A 191 8.25 -29.45 -23.97
C VAL A 191 8.05 -30.50 -22.90
N SER A 192 6.82 -30.68 -22.44
CA SER A 192 6.49 -31.68 -21.42
C SER A 192 6.59 -33.11 -21.95
N SER A 193 7.11 -34.01 -21.12
CA SER A 193 7.16 -35.45 -21.37
C SER A 193 6.83 -36.16 -20.04
N GLY A 194 5.62 -36.65 -19.91
CA GLY A 194 5.09 -37.15 -18.66
C GLY A 194 5.02 -36.05 -17.61
N ALA A 195 5.59 -36.34 -16.41
CA ALA A 195 5.64 -35.38 -15.32
C ALA A 195 6.89 -34.46 -15.35
N LEU A 196 7.65 -34.45 -16.44
CA LEU A 196 8.90 -33.70 -16.59
C LEU A 196 8.86 -32.80 -17.81
N THR A 197 9.58 -31.68 -17.75
CA THR A 197 9.89 -30.83 -18.91
C THR A 197 11.41 -30.79 -19.09
N GLU A 198 11.89 -31.18 -20.26
CA GLU A 198 13.31 -31.07 -20.64
C GLU A 198 13.60 -29.65 -21.12
N THR A 199 14.68 -29.07 -20.62
CA THR A 199 15.17 -27.76 -21.01
C THR A 199 16.70 -27.79 -21.18
N PRO A 200 17.33 -26.80 -21.82
CA PRO A 200 18.78 -26.67 -21.88
C PRO A 200 19.47 -26.62 -20.50
N PHE A 201 18.75 -26.29 -19.45
CA PHE A 201 19.27 -26.17 -18.08
C PHE A 201 18.96 -27.41 -17.22
N GLY A 202 18.37 -28.45 -17.79
CA GLY A 202 18.04 -29.70 -17.09
C GLY A 202 16.55 -30.03 -17.14
N ARG A 203 16.16 -30.99 -16.28
CA ARG A 203 14.79 -31.49 -16.18
C ARG A 203 14.06 -30.83 -15.02
N PHE A 204 12.87 -30.32 -15.30
CA PHE A 204 12.01 -29.73 -14.31
C PHE A 204 10.74 -30.57 -14.12
N LEU A 205 10.32 -30.71 -12.86
CA LEU A 205 9.08 -31.42 -12.53
C LEU A 205 7.88 -30.55 -12.90
N THR A 206 7.02 -31.05 -13.78
CA THR A 206 5.83 -30.37 -14.30
C THR A 206 4.63 -31.32 -14.28
N PRO A 207 4.15 -31.73 -13.09
CA PRO A 207 3.06 -32.70 -12.96
C PRO A 207 1.75 -32.14 -13.51
N GLY A 208 0.93 -33.03 -14.07
CA GLY A 208 -0.43 -32.69 -14.53
C GLY A 208 -0.50 -32.11 -15.95
N LEU A 209 0.62 -32.01 -16.65
CA LEU A 209 0.65 -31.64 -18.07
C LEU A 209 0.61 -32.88 -18.96
N GLY A 210 -0.04 -32.75 -20.12
CA GLY A 210 0.00 -33.77 -21.17
C GLY A 210 1.37 -33.77 -21.89
N ASP A 211 1.69 -34.89 -22.54
CA ASP A 211 2.89 -34.99 -23.35
C ASP A 211 2.86 -34.03 -24.56
N GLY A 212 4.03 -33.51 -24.91
CA GLY A 212 4.21 -32.67 -26.08
C GLY A 212 3.66 -31.22 -25.94
N GLN A 213 3.26 -30.82 -24.76
CA GLN A 213 2.78 -29.44 -24.55
C GLN A 213 3.94 -28.46 -24.38
N PRO A 214 3.91 -27.28 -25.03
CA PRO A 214 4.86 -26.22 -24.76
C PRO A 214 4.68 -25.70 -23.32
N VAL A 215 5.79 -25.53 -22.61
CA VAL A 215 5.82 -25.12 -21.21
C VAL A 215 6.85 -23.99 -21.02
N ASP A 216 6.47 -22.96 -20.30
CA ASP A 216 7.37 -21.93 -19.82
C ASP A 216 7.76 -22.24 -18.36
N ILE A 217 9.02 -22.58 -18.14
CA ILE A 217 9.59 -22.74 -16.79
C ILE A 217 10.09 -21.39 -16.32
N VAL A 218 9.51 -20.89 -15.24
CA VAL A 218 9.83 -19.59 -14.64
C VAL A 218 10.80 -19.80 -13.49
N ILE A 219 11.98 -19.22 -13.58
CA ILE A 219 13.07 -19.39 -12.59
C ILE A 219 13.47 -18.00 -12.08
N ARG A 220 13.43 -17.81 -10.78
CA ARG A 220 13.97 -16.59 -10.17
C ARG A 220 15.49 -16.69 -10.02
N PRO A 221 16.25 -15.57 -10.19
CA PRO A 221 17.71 -15.58 -10.12
C PRO A 221 18.27 -16.21 -8.85
N GLN A 222 17.63 -15.97 -7.71
CA GLN A 222 18.05 -16.52 -6.41
C GLN A 222 17.90 -18.05 -6.28
N HIS A 223 17.18 -18.69 -7.18
CA HIS A 223 17.04 -20.15 -7.22
C HIS A 223 18.07 -20.81 -8.15
N LEU A 224 18.84 -20.01 -8.88
CA LEU A 224 19.98 -20.50 -9.67
C LEU A 224 21.19 -20.62 -8.75
N ARG A 225 21.59 -21.84 -8.44
CA ARG A 225 22.82 -22.17 -7.68
C ARG A 225 23.79 -22.93 -8.54
#